data_69105d639f81d32858591e2a72f0d975
#
_entry.id   69105d639f81d32858591e2a72f0d975
#
_cell.length_a   1.000
_cell.length_b   1.000
_cell.length_c   1.000
_cell.angle_alpha   90.00
_cell.angle_beta   90.00
_cell.angle_gamma   90.00
#
_symmetry.space_group_name_H-M   'P 1'
#
loop_
_entity.id
_entity.type
_entity.pdbx_description
1 polymer ?
#
loop_
_entity_poly.entity_id
_entity_poly.type
_entity_poly.pdbx_seq_one_letter_code
_entity_poly.pdbx_strand_id
1 'polypeptide(L)'
;MKELNKWQSTVFMVGGGIMTLGAIGFAVVLWNVDARRVCSWAYLIGAVMFCLMQTMQSYEGRNFVVRRLKRIQGVADLLFIIAGFLMIDNMWLITRPLFNNDIDYLNAMGNKWVLALLIAAILEMYTATRISMELKKDTTPDEEGK
;
A
#
# COMPACT_ATOMS: atom_id res chain seq x y z
N MET A 1 -18.12 -5.01 10.62
CA MET A 1 -16.69 -4.72 10.48
C MET A 1 -16.22 -3.94 11.70
N LYS A 2 -15.09 -4.30 12.26
CA LYS A 2 -14.55 -3.58 13.41
C LYS A 2 -14.05 -2.20 12.95
N GLU A 3 -14.69 -1.16 13.47
CA GLU A 3 -14.30 0.20 13.14
C GLU A 3 -13.01 0.60 13.87
N LEU A 4 -12.17 1.36 13.22
CA LEU A 4 -10.99 1.93 13.85
C LEU A 4 -11.40 3.01 14.86
N ASN A 5 -10.69 3.03 16.00
CA ASN A 5 -10.80 4.13 16.95
C ASN A 5 -10.40 5.44 16.28
N LYS A 6 -10.89 6.59 16.75
CA LYS A 6 -10.57 7.92 16.17
C LYS A 6 -9.06 8.12 15.98
N TRP A 7 -8.26 7.68 16.94
CA TRP A 7 -6.79 7.71 16.87
C TRP A 7 -6.25 6.84 15.74
N GLN A 8 -6.72 5.61 15.64
CA GLN A 8 -6.32 4.65 14.60
C GLN A 8 -6.70 5.15 13.21
N SER A 9 -7.90 5.75 13.07
CA SER A 9 -8.35 6.36 11.83
C SER A 9 -7.46 7.55 11.43
N THR A 10 -7.06 8.39 12.38
CA THR A 10 -6.13 9.49 12.13
C THR A 10 -4.77 8.98 11.69
N VAL A 11 -4.22 7.98 12.37
CA VAL A 11 -2.94 7.36 12.01
C VAL A 11 -2.99 6.72 10.62
N PHE A 12 -4.11 6.08 10.29
CA PHE A 12 -4.34 5.51 8.96
C PHE A 12 -4.32 6.58 7.87
N MET A 13 -5.04 7.69 8.06
CA MET A 13 -5.07 8.81 7.10
C MET A 13 -3.70 9.48 6.97
N VAL A 14 -3.02 9.72 8.09
CA VAL A 14 -1.67 10.33 8.10
C VAL A 14 -0.67 9.40 7.42
N GLY A 15 -0.70 8.10 7.72
CA GLY A 15 0.16 7.11 7.08
C GLY A 15 -0.04 7.06 5.57
N GLY A 16 -1.28 7.02 5.10
CA GLY A 16 -1.62 7.07 3.68
C GLY A 16 -1.20 8.36 3.00
N GLY A 17 -1.37 9.50 3.68
CA GLY A 17 -0.92 10.80 3.20
C GLY A 17 0.60 10.89 3.06
N ILE A 18 1.35 10.46 4.07
CA ILE A 18 2.82 10.41 4.06
C ILE A 18 3.32 9.46 2.95
N MET A 19 2.70 8.30 2.81
CA MET A 19 3.02 7.34 1.75
C MET A 19 2.82 7.95 0.36
N THR A 20 1.69 8.60 0.13
CA THR A 20 1.37 9.23 -1.17
C THR A 20 2.33 10.37 -1.48
N LEU A 21 2.58 11.27 -0.53
CA LEU A 21 3.54 12.36 -0.69
C LEU A 21 4.97 11.86 -0.91
N GLY A 22 5.37 10.82 -0.20
CA GLY A 22 6.66 10.17 -0.38
C GLY A 22 6.83 9.57 -1.78
N ALA A 23 5.81 8.89 -2.30
CA ALA A 23 5.82 8.33 -3.65
C ALA A 23 5.89 9.42 -4.73
N ILE A 24 5.09 10.47 -4.61
CA ILE A 24 5.10 11.61 -5.54
C ILE A 24 6.44 12.33 -5.48
N GLY A 25 6.95 12.63 -4.28
CA GLY A 25 8.24 13.27 -4.08
C GLY A 25 9.39 12.44 -4.70
N PHE A 26 9.38 11.14 -4.50
CA PHE A 26 10.38 10.24 -5.08
C PHE A 26 10.33 10.21 -6.61
N ALA A 27 9.15 10.27 -7.20
CA ALA A 27 8.96 10.28 -8.65
C ALA A 27 9.33 11.62 -9.30
N VAL A 28 9.01 12.74 -8.63
CA VAL A 28 9.15 14.09 -9.20
C VAL A 28 10.53 14.69 -8.94
N VAL A 29 11.11 14.45 -7.74
CA VAL A 29 12.41 15.04 -7.35
C VAL A 29 13.55 14.23 -7.97
N LEU A 30 13.84 14.49 -9.24
CA LEU A 30 14.92 13.81 -9.97
C LEU A 30 16.30 14.47 -9.77
N TRP A 31 16.33 15.74 -9.38
CA TRP A 31 17.53 16.58 -9.34
C TRP A 31 18.30 16.53 -8.01
N ASN A 32 17.60 16.14 -6.92
CA ASN A 32 18.20 16.14 -5.58
C ASN A 32 18.15 14.73 -4.98
N VAL A 33 19.32 14.09 -4.93
CA VAL A 33 19.48 12.73 -4.42
C VAL A 33 19.12 12.63 -2.93
N ASP A 34 19.47 13.64 -2.14
CA ASP A 34 19.18 13.64 -0.70
C ASP A 34 17.68 13.76 -0.43
N ALA A 35 16.99 14.61 -1.19
CA ALA A 35 15.54 14.72 -1.11
C ALA A 35 14.84 13.41 -1.49
N ARG A 36 15.33 12.71 -2.54
CA ARG A 36 14.81 11.39 -2.92
C ARG A 36 15.04 10.33 -1.83
N ARG A 37 16.18 10.36 -1.15
CA ARG A 37 16.44 9.47 0.00
C ARG A 37 15.44 9.70 1.12
N VAL A 38 15.19 10.96 1.48
CA VAL A 38 14.19 11.31 2.50
C VAL A 38 12.80 10.86 2.07
N CYS A 39 12.41 11.06 0.81
CA CYS A 39 11.12 10.60 0.27
C CYS A 39 10.96 9.08 0.33
N SER A 40 12.01 8.31 0.06
CA SER A 40 11.96 6.84 0.14
C SER A 40 11.71 6.34 1.57
N TRP A 41 12.36 6.93 2.54
CA TRP A 41 12.13 6.62 3.95
C TRP A 41 10.75 7.06 4.42
N ALA A 42 10.32 8.27 4.05
CA ALA A 42 8.98 8.76 4.36
C ALA A 42 7.90 7.83 3.77
N TYR A 43 8.07 7.39 2.52
CA TYR A 43 7.18 6.42 1.90
C TYR A 43 7.12 5.11 2.70
N LEU A 44 8.26 4.53 3.05
CA LEU A 44 8.28 3.26 3.77
C LEU A 44 7.61 3.36 5.14
N ILE A 45 7.90 4.42 5.89
CA ILE A 45 7.27 4.67 7.19
C ILE A 45 5.76 4.82 7.02
N GLY A 46 5.31 5.62 6.05
CA GLY A 46 3.91 5.79 5.74
C GLY A 46 3.22 4.49 5.33
N ALA A 47 3.87 3.67 4.49
CA ALA A 47 3.37 2.36 4.07
C ALA A 47 3.22 1.39 5.25
N VAL A 48 4.20 1.33 6.13
CA VAL A 48 4.13 0.47 7.34
C VAL A 48 3.00 0.94 8.26
N MET A 49 2.87 2.23 8.52
CA MET A 49 1.78 2.77 9.34
C MET A 49 0.41 2.47 8.71
N PHE A 50 0.27 2.68 7.42
CA PHE A 50 -0.95 2.40 6.67
C PHE A 50 -1.33 0.92 6.75
N CYS A 51 -0.40 0.02 6.42
CA CYS A 51 -0.63 -1.43 6.43
C CYS A 51 -0.95 -1.96 7.83
N LEU A 52 -0.26 -1.48 8.88
CA LEU A 52 -0.56 -1.88 10.26
C LEU A 52 -1.98 -1.49 10.66
N MET A 53 -2.40 -0.26 10.39
CA MET A 53 -3.76 0.17 10.70
C MET A 53 -4.80 -0.59 9.89
N GLN A 54 -4.51 -0.90 8.64
CA GLN A 54 -5.40 -1.67 7.77
C GLN A 54 -5.57 -3.12 8.22
N THR A 55 -4.50 -3.77 8.67
CA THR A 55 -4.57 -5.12 9.24
C THR A 55 -5.35 -5.15 10.56
N MET A 56 -5.37 -4.06 11.32
CA MET A 56 -6.20 -3.93 12.52
C MET A 56 -7.70 -3.82 12.22
N GLN A 57 -8.08 -3.42 11.01
CA GLN A 57 -9.46 -3.48 10.53
C GLN A 57 -9.83 -4.92 10.20
N SER A 58 -10.22 -5.70 11.20
CA SER A 58 -10.65 -7.08 10.97
C SER A 58 -12.14 -7.15 10.63
N TYR A 59 -12.48 -8.07 9.75
CA TYR A 59 -13.87 -8.42 9.45
C TYR A 59 -14.23 -9.73 10.13
N GLU A 60 -15.17 -9.66 11.06
CA GLU A 60 -15.67 -10.80 11.85
C GLU A 60 -17.00 -11.37 11.31
N GLY A 61 -17.54 -10.81 10.25
CA GLY A 61 -18.81 -11.21 9.66
C GLY A 61 -18.74 -12.53 8.88
N ARG A 62 -19.92 -13.03 8.49
CA ARG A 62 -20.08 -14.30 7.77
C ARG A 62 -19.93 -14.18 6.25
N ASN A 63 -19.81 -12.98 5.70
CA ASN A 63 -19.72 -12.79 4.26
C ASN A 63 -18.38 -13.28 3.73
N PHE A 64 -18.44 -14.38 2.98
CA PHE A 64 -17.24 -14.99 2.37
C PHE A 64 -16.55 -14.07 1.37
N VAL A 65 -17.31 -13.26 0.63
CA VAL A 65 -16.78 -12.32 -0.36
C VAL A 65 -15.90 -11.26 0.33
N VAL A 66 -16.36 -10.68 1.42
CA VAL A 66 -15.59 -9.69 2.19
C VAL A 66 -14.30 -10.29 2.76
N ARG A 67 -14.35 -11.53 3.27
CA ARG A 67 -13.15 -12.21 3.74
C ARG A 67 -12.12 -12.41 2.64
N ARG A 68 -12.57 -12.82 1.45
CA ARG A 68 -11.69 -13.00 0.30
C ARG A 68 -11.06 -11.68 -0.14
N LEU A 69 -11.88 -10.61 -0.19
CA LEU A 69 -11.41 -9.27 -0.53
C LEU A 69 -10.38 -8.74 0.48
N LYS A 70 -10.60 -8.97 1.79
CA LYS A 70 -9.63 -8.62 2.84
C LYS A 70 -8.29 -9.34 2.66
N ARG A 71 -8.29 -10.57 2.21
CA ARG A 71 -7.05 -11.30 1.91
C ARG A 71 -6.32 -10.69 0.71
N ILE A 72 -7.04 -10.31 -0.34
CA ILE A 72 -6.45 -9.62 -1.50
C ILE A 72 -5.91 -8.26 -1.09
N GLN A 73 -6.61 -7.53 -0.23
CA GLN A 73 -6.16 -6.27 0.34
C GLN A 73 -4.83 -6.43 1.11
N GLY A 74 -4.68 -7.49 1.90
CA GLY A 74 -3.41 -7.82 2.55
C GLY A 74 -2.26 -8.07 1.58
N VAL A 75 -2.54 -8.62 0.39
CA VAL A 75 -1.52 -8.74 -0.68
C VAL A 75 -1.15 -7.37 -1.23
N ALA A 76 -2.10 -6.46 -1.40
CA ALA A 76 -1.82 -5.08 -1.81
C ALA A 76 -0.93 -4.36 -0.79
N ASP A 77 -1.21 -4.53 0.51
CA ASP A 77 -0.39 -3.98 1.59
C ASP A 77 1.06 -4.47 1.52
N LEU A 78 1.23 -5.77 1.30
CA LEU A 78 2.55 -6.37 1.12
C LEU A 78 3.30 -5.77 -0.08
N LEU A 79 2.60 -5.57 -1.20
CA LEU A 79 3.17 -4.95 -2.39
C LEU A 79 3.57 -3.48 -2.14
N PHE A 80 2.82 -2.73 -1.33
CA PHE A 80 3.21 -1.37 -0.93
C PHE A 80 4.53 -1.38 -0.14
N ILE A 81 4.71 -2.32 0.78
CA ILE A 81 5.96 -2.47 1.54
C ILE A 81 7.11 -2.87 0.61
N ILE A 82 6.89 -3.80 -0.31
CA ILE A 82 7.89 -4.21 -1.31
C ILE A 82 8.29 -3.02 -2.18
N ALA A 83 7.34 -2.20 -2.63
CA ALA A 83 7.63 -0.97 -3.38
C ALA A 83 8.53 -0.02 -2.58
N GLY A 84 8.28 0.12 -1.28
CA GLY A 84 9.14 0.91 -0.37
C GLY A 84 10.56 0.38 -0.27
N PHE A 85 10.72 -0.93 -0.15
CA PHE A 85 12.05 -1.56 -0.17
C PHE A 85 12.77 -1.33 -1.50
N LEU A 86 12.09 -1.47 -2.61
CA LEU A 86 12.66 -1.21 -3.94
C LEU A 86 13.07 0.25 -4.13
N MET A 87 12.30 1.20 -3.58
CA MET A 87 12.69 2.62 -3.57
C MET A 87 13.97 2.86 -2.78
N ILE A 88 14.09 2.26 -1.60
CA ILE A 88 15.30 2.37 -0.76
C ILE A 88 16.47 1.69 -1.45
N ASP A 89 16.28 0.50 -1.99
CA ASP A 89 17.33 -0.21 -2.72
C ASP A 89 17.83 0.60 -3.92
N ASN A 90 16.94 1.27 -4.63
CA ASN A 90 17.29 2.15 -5.75
C ASN A 90 18.20 3.32 -5.32
N MET A 91 18.07 3.80 -4.08
CA MET A 91 18.89 4.90 -3.54
C MET A 91 20.18 4.43 -2.88
N TRP A 92 20.16 3.28 -2.22
CA TRP A 92 21.27 2.78 -1.41
C TRP A 92 22.03 1.61 -2.05
N LEU A 93 21.52 1.06 -3.15
CA LEU A 93 22.12 -0.05 -3.90
C LEU A 93 22.45 -1.26 -3.01
N ILE A 94 21.54 -1.59 -2.09
CA ILE A 94 21.74 -2.63 -1.07
C ILE A 94 21.89 -4.01 -1.71
N THR A 95 21.06 -4.30 -2.72
CA THR A 95 21.08 -5.61 -3.40
C THR A 95 22.08 -5.68 -4.55
N ARG A 96 22.72 -4.57 -4.91
CA ARG A 96 23.72 -4.54 -5.99
C ARG A 96 24.81 -5.61 -5.87
N PRO A 97 25.36 -5.90 -4.68
CA PRO A 97 26.39 -6.94 -4.55
C PRO A 97 25.94 -8.36 -4.93
N LEU A 98 24.62 -8.59 -5.02
CA LEU A 98 24.04 -9.87 -5.42
C LEU A 98 24.06 -10.09 -6.95
N PHE A 99 24.32 -9.04 -7.72
CA PHE A 99 24.35 -9.07 -9.17
C PHE A 99 25.77 -8.93 -9.71
N ASN A 100 26.09 -9.72 -10.73
CA ASN A 100 27.41 -9.72 -11.35
C ASN A 100 27.68 -8.47 -12.19
N ASN A 101 26.63 -7.88 -12.77
CA ASN A 101 26.72 -6.71 -13.66
C ASN A 101 25.72 -5.62 -13.25
N ASP A 102 26.07 -4.36 -13.47
CA ASP A 102 25.20 -3.22 -13.24
C ASP A 102 23.95 -3.25 -14.13
N ILE A 103 24.07 -3.77 -15.34
CA ILE A 103 22.97 -3.92 -16.30
C ILE A 103 21.93 -4.91 -15.77
N ASP A 104 22.38 -6.05 -15.23
CA ASP A 104 21.49 -7.06 -14.65
C ASP A 104 20.76 -6.53 -13.42
N TYR A 105 21.46 -5.76 -12.57
CA TYR A 105 20.85 -5.07 -11.43
C TYR A 105 19.79 -4.06 -11.88
N LEU A 106 20.08 -3.21 -12.83
CA LEU A 106 19.13 -2.22 -13.35
C LEU A 106 17.92 -2.87 -14.01
N ASN A 107 18.10 -3.98 -14.71
CA ASN A 107 17.01 -4.74 -15.32
C ASN A 107 16.12 -5.44 -14.28
N ALA A 108 16.72 -5.95 -13.21
CA ALA A 108 16.00 -6.68 -12.17
C ALA A 108 15.32 -5.75 -11.15
N MET A 109 16.01 -4.69 -10.71
CA MET A 109 15.57 -3.83 -9.61
C MET A 109 15.22 -2.41 -10.04
N GLY A 110 15.82 -1.90 -11.12
CA GLY A 110 15.55 -0.54 -11.60
C GLY A 110 14.09 -0.34 -11.96
N ASN A 111 13.48 0.73 -11.44
CA ASN A 111 12.09 1.12 -11.71
C ASN A 111 11.00 0.07 -11.41
N LYS A 112 11.33 -1.07 -10.84
CA LYS A 112 10.34 -2.10 -10.44
C LYS A 112 9.44 -1.63 -9.30
N TRP A 113 9.88 -0.65 -8.54
CA TRP A 113 9.05 -0.01 -7.51
C TRP A 113 7.78 0.61 -8.11
N VAL A 114 7.84 1.18 -9.30
CA VAL A 114 6.68 1.75 -10.01
C VAL A 114 5.66 0.65 -10.32
N LEU A 115 6.13 -0.48 -10.81
CA LEU A 115 5.26 -1.63 -11.13
C LEU A 115 4.59 -2.18 -9.87
N ALA A 116 5.35 -2.40 -8.81
CA ALA A 116 4.82 -2.88 -7.53
C ALA A 116 3.82 -1.89 -6.94
N LEU A 117 4.12 -0.60 -6.96
CA LEU A 117 3.24 0.46 -6.48
C LEU A 117 1.95 0.54 -7.28
N LEU A 118 2.02 0.46 -8.60
CA LEU A 118 0.86 0.51 -9.48
C LEU A 118 -0.08 -0.67 -9.25
N ILE A 119 0.45 -1.89 -9.18
CA ILE A 119 -0.33 -3.09 -8.91
C ILE A 119 -0.98 -3.00 -7.53
N ALA A 120 -0.23 -2.58 -6.52
CA ALA A 120 -0.74 -2.40 -5.16
C ALA A 120 -1.87 -1.38 -5.12
N ALA A 121 -1.72 -0.23 -5.77
CA ALA A 121 -2.74 0.82 -5.82
C ALA A 121 -4.03 0.35 -6.51
N ILE A 122 -3.92 -0.38 -7.62
CA ILE A 122 -5.08 -0.94 -8.33
C ILE A 122 -5.81 -1.97 -7.45
N LEU A 123 -5.08 -2.88 -6.82
CA LEU A 123 -5.67 -3.89 -5.92
C LEU A 123 -6.34 -3.24 -4.72
N GLU A 124 -5.70 -2.23 -4.12
CA GLU A 124 -6.26 -1.51 -2.97
C GLU A 124 -7.54 -0.79 -3.34
N MET A 125 -7.54 -0.05 -4.45
CA MET A 125 -8.71 0.67 -4.94
C MET A 125 -9.87 -0.27 -5.26
N TYR A 126 -9.58 -1.38 -5.93
CA TYR A 126 -10.57 -2.41 -6.24
C TYR A 126 -11.16 -3.04 -4.98
N THR A 127 -10.31 -3.50 -4.06
CA THR A 127 -10.76 -4.17 -2.83
C THR A 127 -11.52 -3.23 -1.91
N ALA A 128 -11.06 -2.00 -1.73
CA ALA A 128 -11.74 -1.00 -0.91
C ALA A 128 -13.14 -0.69 -1.45
N THR A 129 -13.28 -0.50 -2.76
CA THR A 129 -14.57 -0.23 -3.40
C THR A 129 -15.51 -1.43 -3.28
N ARG A 130 -15.03 -2.63 -3.54
CA ARG A 130 -15.84 -3.86 -3.45
C ARG A 130 -16.26 -4.18 -2.02
N ILE A 131 -15.38 -4.03 -1.05
CA ILE A 131 -15.71 -4.21 0.37
C ILE A 131 -16.79 -3.23 0.79
N SER A 132 -16.67 -1.95 0.42
CA SER A 132 -17.67 -0.92 0.71
C SER A 132 -19.04 -1.27 0.13
N MET A 133 -19.10 -1.76 -1.11
CA MET A 133 -20.36 -2.16 -1.76
C MET A 133 -20.98 -3.39 -1.09
N GLU A 134 -20.20 -4.41 -0.74
CA GLU A 134 -20.72 -5.61 -0.08
C GLU A 134 -21.22 -5.32 1.34
N LEU A 135 -20.53 -4.46 2.08
CA LEU A 135 -20.99 -4.03 3.42
C LEU A 135 -22.30 -3.23 3.35
N LYS A 136 -22.51 -2.42 2.31
CA LYS A 136 -23.77 -1.71 2.10
C LYS A 136 -24.93 -2.66 1.81
N LYS A 137 -24.71 -3.73 1.05
CA LYS A 137 -25.73 -4.76 0.81
C LYS A 137 -26.14 -5.48 2.07
N ASP A 138 -25.19 -5.75 2.98
CA ASP A 138 -25.47 -6.42 4.25
C ASP A 138 -26.26 -5.52 5.24
N THR A 139 -26.16 -4.19 5.09
CA THR A 139 -26.89 -3.21 5.93
C THR A 139 -28.28 -2.86 5.41
N THR A 140 -28.63 -3.20 4.17
CA THR A 140 -29.95 -2.96 3.58
C THR A 140 -30.64 -4.26 3.17
N PRO A 141 -31.02 -5.17 4.11
CA PRO A 141 -31.69 -6.40 3.74
C PRO A 141 -33.19 -6.28 3.54
N ASP A 142 -33.86 -5.22 3.98
CA ASP A 142 -35.31 -5.26 4.22
C ASP A 142 -36.17 -4.13 3.62
N GLU A 143 -35.65 -3.27 2.75
CA GLU A 143 -36.50 -2.21 2.16
C GLU A 143 -37.13 -2.56 0.79
N GLU A 144 -36.75 -3.67 0.18
CA GLU A 144 -37.35 -4.10 -1.10
C GLU A 144 -38.49 -5.15 -0.95
N GLY A 145 -38.89 -5.45 0.27
CA GLY A 145 -39.92 -6.45 0.56
C GLY A 145 -41.30 -5.92 0.98
N LYS A 146 -41.63 -4.67 0.67
CA LYS A 146 -42.98 -4.13 0.92
C LYS A 146 -43.54 -3.48 -0.33
#